data_2b39644b985e76783d226d9c7aea208e
#
_entry.id   2b39644b985e76783d226d9c7aea208e
#
_cell.length_a   1.000
_cell.length_b   1.000
_cell.length_c   1.000
_cell.angle_alpha   90.00
_cell.angle_beta   90.00
_cell.angle_gamma   90.00
#
_symmetry.space_group_name_H-M   'P 1'
#
loop_
_entity.id
_entity.type
_entity.pdbx_description
1 polymer ?
#
loop_
_entity_poly.entity_id
_entity_poly.type
_entity_poly.pdbx_seq_one_letter_code
_entity_poly.pdbx_strand_id
1 'polypeptide(L)'
;MKNNCLTKDIDFSDEIINWYISSGREDLPWRKNISGYRVWISEIMLQQTQVKTAIPFYKKFIKKYPNLKSIAPATEDDILALWTGLGFYRRAKNIFKAKEIIKKEYNNRFPTKFDELILLPGVGQSTAGAIMSIAYGKSYPILDANVKRVISRYKNINLEKKDAMKNLWSLSKSLTPINNIFEYTQGIMDLGATTCNARSPNCKECPINQSCESAFEKFEIGNKKKNLKRRFTLRWHIQRNLSCYLRKMRKPFGKVCGSHMIIKILKNQIFLKSHLKAKLRILIMPCLIWI
;
A
#
# COMPACT_ATOMS: atom_id res chain seq x y z
N MET A 1 11.83 36.13 -16.66
CA MET A 1 11.98 35.32 -15.41
C MET A 1 11.25 33.97 -15.50
N LYS A 2 11.41 33.17 -16.57
CA LYS A 2 10.70 31.87 -16.73
C LYS A 2 11.66 30.65 -16.85
N ASN A 3 12.98 30.84 -16.75
CA ASN A 3 13.94 29.75 -17.00
C ASN A 3 14.49 29.05 -15.73
N ASN A 4 14.07 29.47 -14.51
CA ASN A 4 14.61 28.91 -13.26
C ASN A 4 13.91 27.65 -12.75
N CYS A 5 12.80 27.22 -13.37
CA CYS A 5 12.09 26.03 -12.89
C CYS A 5 12.67 24.73 -13.47
N LEU A 6 13.06 24.75 -14.74
CA LEU A 6 13.57 23.56 -15.44
C LEU A 6 14.96 23.13 -14.96
N THR A 7 15.83 24.06 -14.61
CA THR A 7 17.18 23.75 -14.09
C THR A 7 17.15 23.10 -12.71
N LYS A 8 16.25 23.55 -11.80
CA LYS A 8 16.12 22.96 -10.45
C LYS A 8 15.58 21.52 -10.47
N ASP A 9 14.74 21.19 -11.43
CA ASP A 9 14.15 19.84 -11.53
C ASP A 9 15.14 18.83 -12.15
N ILE A 10 16.05 19.27 -13.01
CA ILE A 10 17.18 18.46 -13.54
C ILE A 10 18.14 18.13 -12.40
N ASP A 11 18.54 19.12 -11.60
CA ASP A 11 19.41 18.91 -10.44
C ASP A 11 18.84 17.88 -9.46
N PHE A 12 17.51 17.87 -9.20
CA PHE A 12 16.88 16.93 -8.28
C PHE A 12 17.07 15.47 -8.70
N SER A 13 16.83 15.16 -9.99
CA SER A 13 16.94 13.78 -10.48
C SER A 13 18.40 13.34 -10.53
N ASP A 14 19.31 14.21 -10.95
CA ASP A 14 20.74 13.90 -11.09
C ASP A 14 21.40 13.69 -9.72
N GLU A 15 21.04 14.48 -8.71
CA GLU A 15 21.50 14.30 -7.33
C GLU A 15 21.07 12.95 -6.76
N ILE A 16 19.82 12.51 -7.02
CA ILE A 16 19.32 11.20 -6.58
C ILE A 16 20.01 10.06 -7.33
N ILE A 17 20.21 10.18 -8.65
CA ILE A 17 20.89 9.19 -9.48
C ILE A 17 22.34 9.01 -9.00
N ASN A 18 23.09 10.11 -8.85
CA ASN A 18 24.48 10.08 -8.41
C ASN A 18 24.61 9.49 -6.99
N TRP A 19 23.69 9.86 -6.09
CA TRP A 19 23.65 9.28 -4.75
C TRP A 19 23.33 7.78 -4.78
N TYR A 20 22.41 7.34 -5.63
CA TYR A 20 22.08 5.93 -5.76
C TYR A 20 23.26 5.10 -6.27
N ILE A 21 24.00 5.60 -7.25
CA ILE A 21 25.19 4.94 -7.79
C ILE A 21 26.26 4.74 -6.71
N SER A 22 26.41 5.72 -5.80
CA SER A 22 27.44 5.67 -4.73
C SER A 22 26.97 4.96 -3.45
N SER A 23 25.68 5.01 -3.13
CA SER A 23 25.15 4.66 -1.80
C SER A 23 23.87 3.82 -1.83
N GLY A 24 23.41 3.42 -3.01
CA GLY A 24 22.21 2.60 -3.20
C GLY A 24 22.36 1.19 -2.62
N ARG A 25 21.23 0.58 -2.24
CA ARG A 25 21.19 -0.78 -1.66
C ARG A 25 21.19 -1.85 -2.75
N GLU A 26 22.32 -2.21 -3.30
CA GLU A 26 22.42 -3.17 -4.41
C GLU A 26 22.19 -4.64 -3.99
N ASP A 27 22.38 -4.99 -2.72
CA ASP A 27 22.33 -6.34 -2.18
C ASP A 27 20.91 -6.91 -2.00
N LEU A 28 19.88 -6.14 -2.31
CA LEU A 28 18.50 -6.60 -2.17
C LEU A 28 18.16 -7.69 -3.20
N PRO A 29 17.52 -8.81 -2.77
CA PRO A 29 17.35 -9.99 -3.62
C PRO A 29 16.49 -9.75 -4.86
N TRP A 30 15.63 -8.76 -4.84
CA TRP A 30 14.80 -8.38 -6.00
C TRP A 30 15.50 -7.46 -6.99
N ARG A 31 16.71 -6.98 -6.67
CA ARG A 31 17.57 -6.22 -7.59
C ARG A 31 18.47 -7.10 -8.43
N LYS A 32 18.43 -8.42 -8.18
CA LYS A 32 19.16 -9.44 -8.96
C LYS A 32 18.20 -10.10 -9.95
N ASN A 33 18.67 -10.35 -11.20
CA ASN A 33 17.87 -10.98 -12.25
C ASN A 33 16.52 -10.29 -12.48
N ILE A 34 16.54 -9.00 -12.77
CA ILE A 34 15.37 -8.14 -12.91
C ILE A 34 14.50 -8.62 -14.07
N SER A 35 13.19 -8.71 -13.83
CA SER A 35 12.16 -8.94 -14.83
C SER A 35 10.84 -8.35 -14.34
N GLY A 36 9.89 -8.07 -15.24
CA GLY A 36 8.57 -7.54 -14.87
C GLY A 36 7.87 -8.38 -13.81
N TYR A 37 7.95 -9.71 -13.92
CA TYR A 37 7.42 -10.64 -12.91
C TYR A 37 8.07 -10.48 -11.54
N ARG A 38 9.40 -10.44 -11.47
CA ARG A 38 10.14 -10.35 -10.19
C ARG A 38 9.94 -9.00 -9.53
N VAL A 39 9.92 -7.92 -10.30
CA VAL A 39 9.60 -6.58 -9.79
C VAL A 39 8.17 -6.53 -9.28
N TRP A 40 7.20 -7.06 -10.03
CA TRP A 40 5.81 -7.14 -9.57
C TRP A 40 5.67 -7.86 -8.22
N ILE A 41 6.28 -9.04 -8.06
CA ILE A 41 6.22 -9.81 -6.80
C ILE A 41 6.86 -9.01 -5.64
N SER A 42 8.02 -8.39 -5.86
CA SER A 42 8.67 -7.59 -4.81
C SER A 42 7.84 -6.36 -4.43
N GLU A 43 7.31 -5.64 -5.41
CA GLU A 43 6.48 -4.45 -5.16
C GLU A 43 5.23 -4.81 -4.34
N ILE A 44 4.52 -5.90 -4.68
CA ILE A 44 3.37 -6.36 -3.90
C ILE A 44 3.79 -6.79 -2.49
N MET A 45 4.93 -7.47 -2.31
CA MET A 45 5.40 -7.87 -0.98
C MET A 45 5.79 -6.68 -0.11
N LEU A 46 6.35 -5.64 -0.70
CA LEU A 46 6.82 -4.44 0.00
C LEU A 46 5.69 -3.47 0.39
N GLN A 47 4.49 -3.61 -0.20
CA GLN A 47 3.34 -2.80 0.22
C GLN A 47 3.09 -2.94 1.73
N GLN A 48 3.29 -1.86 2.50
CA GLN A 48 3.11 -1.81 3.96
C GLN A 48 3.96 -2.83 4.74
N THR A 49 5.05 -3.32 4.17
CA THR A 49 5.96 -4.28 4.81
C THR A 49 7.39 -3.74 4.76
N GLN A 50 8.10 -3.87 5.88
CA GLN A 50 9.51 -3.47 5.96
C GLN A 50 10.39 -4.42 5.13
N VAL A 51 11.45 -3.88 4.52
CA VAL A 51 12.42 -4.62 3.69
C VAL A 51 12.96 -5.85 4.41
N LYS A 52 13.44 -5.71 5.65
CA LYS A 52 13.97 -6.83 6.46
C LYS A 52 12.98 -7.98 6.60
N THR A 53 11.70 -7.66 6.76
CA THR A 53 10.63 -8.66 6.86
C THR A 53 10.34 -9.32 5.52
N ALA A 54 10.37 -8.56 4.42
CA ALA A 54 10.02 -9.08 3.09
C ALA A 54 11.10 -10.03 2.51
N ILE A 55 12.39 -9.81 2.79
CA ILE A 55 13.51 -10.55 2.22
C ILE A 55 13.33 -12.08 2.31
N PRO A 56 13.11 -12.71 3.50
CA PRO A 56 12.99 -14.16 3.60
C PRO A 56 11.79 -14.70 2.82
N PHE A 57 10.67 -13.98 2.81
CA PHE A 57 9.47 -14.37 2.06
C PHE A 57 9.68 -14.29 0.56
N TYR A 58 10.31 -13.23 0.07
CA TYR A 58 10.65 -13.08 -1.34
C TYR A 58 11.59 -14.21 -1.81
N LYS A 59 12.66 -14.49 -1.06
CA LYS A 59 13.59 -15.58 -1.39
C LYS A 59 12.86 -16.93 -1.45
N LYS A 60 12.01 -17.24 -0.47
CA LYS A 60 11.21 -18.48 -0.44
C LYS A 60 10.24 -18.55 -1.62
N PHE A 61 9.56 -17.44 -1.93
CA PHE A 61 8.59 -17.36 -3.02
C PHE A 61 9.25 -17.55 -4.39
N ILE A 62 10.34 -16.82 -4.67
CA ILE A 62 11.06 -16.90 -5.95
C ILE A 62 11.80 -18.24 -6.10
N LYS A 63 12.21 -18.89 -5.02
CA LYS A 63 12.76 -20.26 -5.07
C LYS A 63 11.70 -21.25 -5.57
N LYS A 64 10.44 -21.15 -5.10
CA LYS A 64 9.33 -22.02 -5.54
C LYS A 64 8.77 -21.60 -6.90
N TYR A 65 8.65 -20.30 -7.13
CA TYR A 65 8.07 -19.72 -8.34
C TYR A 65 9.03 -18.69 -8.97
N PRO A 66 10.06 -19.12 -9.68
CA PRO A 66 11.08 -18.23 -10.24
C PRO A 66 10.58 -17.36 -11.40
N ASN A 67 9.47 -17.73 -12.05
CA ASN A 67 8.90 -17.08 -13.22
C ASN A 67 7.38 -17.34 -13.35
N LEU A 68 6.74 -16.74 -14.35
CA LEU A 68 5.30 -16.92 -14.61
C LEU A 68 4.92 -18.37 -14.94
N LYS A 69 5.76 -19.09 -15.68
CA LYS A 69 5.50 -20.49 -16.04
C LYS A 69 5.40 -21.37 -14.79
N SER A 70 6.23 -21.14 -13.79
CA SER A 70 6.23 -21.90 -12.54
C SER A 70 5.07 -21.56 -11.62
N ILE A 71 4.58 -20.30 -11.58
CA ILE A 71 3.44 -19.90 -10.75
C ILE A 71 2.09 -20.20 -11.43
N ALA A 72 2.05 -20.37 -12.74
CA ALA A 72 0.80 -20.57 -13.50
C ALA A 72 -0.10 -21.72 -12.96
N PRO A 73 0.41 -22.89 -12.56
CA PRO A 73 -0.38 -23.99 -11.99
C PRO A 73 -0.74 -23.79 -10.51
N ALA A 74 -0.13 -22.82 -9.80
CA ALA A 74 -0.33 -22.65 -8.35
C ALA A 74 -1.78 -22.31 -8.00
N THR A 75 -2.29 -22.96 -6.94
CA THR A 75 -3.59 -22.64 -6.35
C THR A 75 -3.52 -21.39 -5.47
N GLU A 76 -4.66 -20.85 -5.03
CA GLU A 76 -4.69 -19.75 -4.06
C GLU A 76 -4.03 -20.18 -2.75
N ASP A 77 -4.29 -21.40 -2.29
CA ASP A 77 -3.75 -21.94 -1.05
C ASP A 77 -2.23 -22.13 -1.11
N ASP A 78 -1.68 -22.53 -2.25
CA ASP A 78 -0.23 -22.60 -2.46
C ASP A 78 0.47 -21.26 -2.26
N ILE A 79 -0.14 -20.19 -2.79
CA ILE A 79 0.40 -18.83 -2.66
C ILE A 79 0.23 -18.35 -1.21
N LEU A 80 -0.92 -18.59 -0.59
CA LEU A 80 -1.19 -18.22 0.80
C LEU A 80 -0.26 -18.95 1.78
N ALA A 81 0.07 -20.21 1.54
CA ALA A 81 1.02 -20.98 2.36
C ALA A 81 2.42 -20.32 2.37
N LEU A 82 2.91 -19.82 1.23
CA LEU A 82 4.16 -19.07 1.15
C LEU A 82 4.09 -17.68 1.79
N TRP A 83 2.89 -17.14 1.94
CA TRP A 83 2.64 -15.81 2.51
C TRP A 83 2.41 -15.82 4.02
N THR A 84 2.26 -17.01 4.61
CA THR A 84 1.95 -17.17 6.04
C THR A 84 3.04 -16.53 6.91
N GLY A 85 2.64 -15.55 7.73
CA GLY A 85 3.52 -14.75 8.57
C GLY A 85 3.90 -13.36 8.01
N LEU A 86 3.71 -13.10 6.72
CA LEU A 86 3.99 -11.77 6.13
C LEU A 86 2.88 -10.74 6.42
N GLY A 87 1.64 -11.20 6.67
CA GLY A 87 0.49 -10.34 6.90
C GLY A 87 -0.12 -9.76 5.63
N PHE A 88 -1.21 -9.01 5.79
CA PHE A 88 -1.95 -8.39 4.68
C PHE A 88 -2.28 -9.37 3.55
N TYR A 89 -2.90 -10.50 3.87
CA TYR A 89 -3.20 -11.63 2.99
C TYR A 89 -3.96 -11.27 1.70
N ARG A 90 -4.66 -10.13 1.68
CA ARG A 90 -5.30 -9.61 0.47
C ARG A 90 -4.31 -9.43 -0.69
N ARG A 91 -3.04 -9.14 -0.40
CA ARG A 91 -1.98 -9.01 -1.41
C ARG A 91 -1.68 -10.37 -2.08
N ALA A 92 -1.58 -11.45 -1.30
CA ALA A 92 -1.42 -12.81 -1.83
C ALA A 92 -2.60 -13.21 -2.72
N LYS A 93 -3.83 -12.92 -2.28
CA LYS A 93 -5.03 -13.14 -3.09
C LYS A 93 -5.03 -12.32 -4.38
N ASN A 94 -4.51 -11.10 -4.35
CA ASN A 94 -4.35 -10.28 -5.55
C ASN A 94 -3.31 -10.87 -6.51
N ILE A 95 -2.20 -11.42 -6.01
CA ILE A 95 -1.23 -12.15 -6.85
C ILE A 95 -1.90 -13.33 -7.54
N PHE A 96 -2.68 -14.13 -6.81
CA PHE A 96 -3.43 -15.24 -7.39
C PHE A 96 -4.37 -14.77 -8.51
N LYS A 97 -5.21 -13.78 -8.25
CA LYS A 97 -6.14 -13.22 -9.23
C LYS A 97 -5.43 -12.64 -10.45
N ALA A 98 -4.34 -11.89 -10.23
CA ALA A 98 -3.56 -11.31 -11.31
C ALA A 98 -2.91 -12.39 -12.19
N LYS A 99 -2.35 -13.47 -11.59
CA LYS A 99 -1.78 -14.56 -12.39
C LYS A 99 -2.83 -15.30 -13.21
N GLU A 100 -4.08 -15.43 -12.72
CA GLU A 100 -5.18 -16.03 -13.51
C GLU A 100 -5.53 -15.15 -14.72
N ILE A 101 -5.57 -13.82 -14.55
CA ILE A 101 -5.76 -12.86 -15.65
C ILE A 101 -4.60 -12.97 -16.65
N ILE A 102 -3.35 -12.99 -16.17
CA ILE A 102 -2.17 -13.10 -17.02
C ILE A 102 -2.19 -14.42 -17.81
N LYS A 103 -2.60 -15.51 -17.19
CA LYS A 103 -2.77 -16.81 -17.86
C LYS A 103 -3.82 -16.75 -18.94
N LYS A 104 -5.00 -16.19 -18.65
CA LYS A 104 -6.15 -16.19 -19.54
C LYS A 104 -6.04 -15.18 -20.69
N GLU A 105 -5.64 -13.96 -20.36
CA GLU A 105 -5.70 -12.82 -21.29
C GLU A 105 -4.37 -12.52 -21.99
N TYR A 106 -3.25 -12.94 -21.39
CA TYR A 106 -1.90 -12.65 -21.90
C TYR A 106 -1.09 -13.91 -22.20
N ASN A 107 -1.73 -15.10 -22.31
CA ASN A 107 -1.07 -16.37 -22.65
C ASN A 107 0.20 -16.65 -21.82
N ASN A 108 0.14 -16.42 -20.50
CA ASN A 108 1.27 -16.52 -19.57
C ASN A 108 2.46 -15.59 -19.91
N ARG A 109 2.26 -14.50 -20.65
CA ARG A 109 3.26 -13.45 -20.86
C ARG A 109 2.97 -12.29 -19.91
N PHE A 110 3.98 -11.80 -19.23
CA PHE A 110 3.79 -10.66 -18.33
C PHE A 110 3.52 -9.40 -19.16
N PRO A 111 2.48 -8.60 -18.80
CA PRO A 111 2.15 -7.37 -19.51
C PRO A 111 3.33 -6.39 -19.53
N THR A 112 3.54 -5.72 -20.67
CA THR A 112 4.65 -4.79 -20.89
C THR A 112 4.19 -3.34 -21.12
N LYS A 113 2.87 -3.11 -21.07
CA LYS A 113 2.27 -1.77 -21.20
C LYS A 113 1.70 -1.31 -19.87
N PHE A 114 1.82 -0.03 -19.58
CA PHE A 114 1.33 0.56 -18.33
C PHE A 114 -0.17 0.34 -18.12
N ASP A 115 -0.98 0.55 -19.17
CA ASP A 115 -2.44 0.42 -19.12
C ASP A 115 -2.89 -1.03 -18.88
N GLU A 116 -2.11 -2.01 -19.32
CA GLU A 116 -2.35 -3.43 -19.05
C GLU A 116 -1.99 -3.79 -17.61
N LEU A 117 -0.88 -3.25 -17.09
CA LEU A 117 -0.43 -3.50 -15.72
C LEU A 117 -1.41 -2.97 -14.68
N ILE A 118 -2.00 -1.80 -14.92
CA ILE A 118 -2.92 -1.14 -13.98
C ILE A 118 -4.25 -1.92 -13.81
N LEU A 119 -4.60 -2.76 -14.77
CA LEU A 119 -5.78 -3.64 -14.72
C LEU A 119 -5.57 -4.85 -13.81
N LEU A 120 -4.32 -5.18 -13.46
CA LEU A 120 -4.03 -6.33 -12.61
C LEU A 120 -4.42 -6.04 -11.16
N PRO A 121 -5.12 -6.98 -10.49
CA PRO A 121 -5.49 -6.86 -9.08
C PRO A 121 -4.30 -6.56 -8.17
N GLY A 122 -4.38 -5.48 -7.41
CA GLY A 122 -3.33 -5.04 -6.50
C GLY A 122 -2.22 -4.20 -7.11
N VAL A 123 -2.24 -3.98 -8.42
CA VAL A 123 -1.32 -3.08 -9.12
C VAL A 123 -1.98 -1.72 -9.28
N GLY A 124 -1.52 -0.74 -8.52
CA GLY A 124 -1.93 0.66 -8.69
C GLY A 124 -0.95 1.44 -9.56
N GLN A 125 -1.27 2.70 -9.82
CA GLN A 125 -0.45 3.60 -10.66
C GLN A 125 1.04 3.61 -10.27
N SER A 126 1.36 3.70 -8.96
CA SER A 126 2.75 3.69 -8.49
C SER A 126 3.45 2.34 -8.71
N THR A 127 2.75 1.22 -8.47
CA THR A 127 3.31 -0.12 -8.70
C THR A 127 3.53 -0.38 -10.19
N ALA A 128 2.58 0.02 -11.05
CA ALA A 128 2.74 -0.07 -12.50
C ALA A 128 3.93 0.79 -12.98
N GLY A 129 4.04 2.03 -12.48
CA GLY A 129 5.18 2.91 -12.75
C GLY A 129 6.52 2.29 -12.35
N ALA A 130 6.62 1.70 -11.15
CA ALA A 130 7.82 1.02 -10.69
C ALA A 130 8.20 -0.16 -11.60
N ILE A 131 7.22 -0.99 -12.03
CA ILE A 131 7.46 -2.10 -12.97
C ILE A 131 7.99 -1.56 -14.30
N MET A 132 7.35 -0.50 -14.86
CA MET A 132 7.76 0.09 -16.12
C MET A 132 9.16 0.68 -16.06
N SER A 133 9.50 1.36 -14.98
CA SER A 133 10.79 2.02 -14.81
C SER A 133 11.91 1.00 -14.52
N ILE A 134 11.68 0.07 -13.60
CA ILE A 134 12.72 -0.86 -13.13
C ILE A 134 12.94 -2.00 -14.11
N ALA A 135 11.86 -2.59 -14.67
CA ALA A 135 11.99 -3.77 -15.51
C ALA A 135 12.09 -3.46 -17.00
N TYR A 136 11.55 -2.33 -17.44
CA TYR A 136 11.46 -2.00 -18.87
C TYR A 136 12.18 -0.69 -19.24
N GLY A 137 12.81 0.00 -18.28
CA GLY A 137 13.56 1.23 -18.55
C GLY A 137 12.71 2.37 -19.12
N LYS A 138 11.39 2.37 -18.87
CA LYS A 138 10.48 3.40 -19.38
C LYS A 138 10.21 4.45 -18.31
N SER A 139 10.30 5.73 -18.67
CA SER A 139 10.07 6.84 -17.75
C SER A 139 8.61 6.92 -17.32
N TYR A 140 8.32 6.41 -16.12
CA TYR A 140 7.04 6.50 -15.45
C TYR A 140 7.20 7.00 -14.01
N PRO A 141 6.36 7.97 -13.58
CA PRO A 141 6.40 8.48 -12.21
C PRO A 141 5.90 7.42 -11.22
N ILE A 142 6.48 7.45 -10.03
CA ILE A 142 6.05 6.64 -8.89
C ILE A 142 5.69 7.52 -7.71
N LEU A 143 4.74 7.09 -6.89
CA LEU A 143 4.33 7.82 -5.68
C LEU A 143 3.91 6.83 -4.58
N ASP A 144 4.83 6.00 -4.13
CA ASP A 144 4.64 5.15 -2.96
C ASP A 144 4.72 5.97 -1.66
N ALA A 145 4.62 5.35 -0.50
CA ALA A 145 4.65 6.05 0.78
C ALA A 145 6.00 6.76 1.05
N ASN A 146 7.11 6.21 0.56
CA ASN A 146 8.45 6.78 0.72
C ASN A 146 8.65 7.97 -0.21
N VAL A 147 8.37 7.77 -1.50
CA VAL A 147 8.47 8.81 -2.53
C VAL A 147 7.54 9.98 -2.22
N LYS A 148 6.28 9.69 -1.83
CA LYS A 148 5.34 10.72 -1.37
C LYS A 148 5.93 11.58 -0.26
N ARG A 149 6.59 10.97 0.73
CA ARG A 149 7.24 11.71 1.83
C ARG A 149 8.41 12.55 1.35
N VAL A 150 9.28 11.99 0.49
CA VAL A 150 10.42 12.72 -0.08
C VAL A 150 9.93 13.94 -0.85
N ILE A 151 9.04 13.75 -1.82
CA ILE A 151 8.54 14.84 -2.69
C ILE A 151 7.74 15.87 -1.89
N SER A 152 6.90 15.44 -0.92
CA SER A 152 6.14 16.39 -0.10
C SER A 152 7.04 17.28 0.74
N ARG A 153 8.16 16.75 1.27
CA ARG A 153 9.15 17.53 2.01
C ARG A 153 10.00 18.40 1.09
N TYR A 154 10.38 17.86 -0.05
CA TYR A 154 11.18 18.59 -1.04
C TYR A 154 10.53 19.92 -1.45
N LYS A 155 9.21 19.93 -1.65
CA LYS A 155 8.43 21.13 -2.03
C LYS A 155 7.47 21.61 -0.92
N ASN A 156 7.71 21.28 0.32
CA ASN A 156 6.93 21.66 1.51
C ASN A 156 5.42 21.59 1.30
N ILE A 157 4.93 20.46 0.71
CA ILE A 157 3.52 20.28 0.37
C ILE A 157 2.73 19.83 1.60
N ASN A 158 1.73 20.61 2.00
CA ASN A 158 0.79 20.22 3.04
C ASN A 158 -0.16 19.11 2.53
N LEU A 159 0.01 17.90 3.11
CA LEU A 159 -0.74 16.69 2.74
C LEU A 159 -2.22 16.71 3.18
N GLU A 160 -2.65 17.67 4.00
CA GLU A 160 -4.04 17.79 4.45
C GLU A 160 -4.91 18.54 3.43
N LYS A 161 -4.31 19.27 2.49
CA LYS A 161 -5.05 19.98 1.44
C LYS A 161 -5.72 18.99 0.49
N LYS A 162 -6.94 19.33 0.05
CA LYS A 162 -7.78 18.49 -0.82
C LYS A 162 -7.05 18.04 -2.11
N ASP A 163 -6.29 18.92 -2.71
CA ASP A 163 -5.60 18.68 -3.99
C ASP A 163 -4.16 18.19 -3.83
N ALA A 164 -3.71 17.93 -2.59
CA ALA A 164 -2.33 17.53 -2.32
C ALA A 164 -1.89 16.30 -3.14
N MET A 165 -2.74 15.28 -3.28
CA MET A 165 -2.42 14.08 -4.04
C MET A 165 -2.27 14.34 -5.54
N LYS A 166 -3.14 15.18 -6.11
CA LYS A 166 -3.05 15.58 -7.52
C LYS A 166 -1.74 16.35 -7.79
N ASN A 167 -1.43 17.30 -6.90
CA ASN A 167 -0.20 18.09 -7.00
C ASN A 167 1.05 17.22 -6.87
N LEU A 168 1.05 16.25 -5.94
CA LEU A 168 2.16 15.30 -5.78
C LEU A 168 2.37 14.40 -7.00
N TRP A 169 1.30 13.93 -7.65
CA TRP A 169 1.43 13.17 -8.88
C TRP A 169 1.96 14.02 -10.04
N SER A 170 1.49 15.27 -10.17
CA SER A 170 2.00 16.23 -11.16
C SER A 170 3.48 16.51 -10.94
N LEU A 171 3.87 16.75 -9.67
CA LEU A 171 5.26 17.00 -9.30
C LEU A 171 6.13 15.74 -9.46
N SER A 172 5.64 14.56 -9.07
CA SER A 172 6.36 13.31 -9.32
C SER A 172 6.63 13.12 -10.82
N LYS A 173 5.66 13.47 -11.66
CA LYS A 173 5.83 13.39 -13.12
C LYS A 173 6.89 14.37 -13.64
N SER A 174 6.91 15.62 -13.17
CA SER A 174 7.92 16.61 -13.60
C SER A 174 9.33 16.28 -13.13
N LEU A 175 9.46 15.64 -11.95
CA LEU A 175 10.74 15.25 -11.37
C LEU A 175 11.29 13.92 -11.92
N THR A 176 10.48 13.16 -12.65
CA THR A 176 10.89 11.85 -13.20
C THR A 176 11.68 12.06 -14.49
N PRO A 177 12.97 11.66 -14.55
CA PRO A 177 13.81 11.85 -15.72
C PRO A 177 13.46 10.87 -16.84
N ILE A 178 13.91 11.17 -18.05
CA ILE A 178 13.79 10.28 -19.21
C ILE A 178 14.91 9.24 -19.20
N ASN A 179 16.13 9.67 -18.89
CA ASN A 179 17.32 8.83 -18.84
C ASN A 179 17.61 8.35 -17.42
N ASN A 180 18.36 7.26 -17.26
CA ASN A 180 18.76 6.69 -15.98
C ASN A 180 17.55 6.46 -15.03
N ILE A 181 16.41 6.09 -15.63
CA ILE A 181 15.14 5.96 -14.91
C ILE A 181 15.18 4.84 -13.87
N PHE A 182 15.96 3.79 -14.11
CA PHE A 182 16.17 2.71 -13.16
C PHE A 182 16.83 3.23 -11.89
N GLU A 183 17.96 3.92 -12.04
CA GLU A 183 18.75 4.47 -10.93
C GLU A 183 17.93 5.50 -10.15
N TYR A 184 17.24 6.39 -10.85
CA TYR A 184 16.34 7.37 -10.24
C TYR A 184 15.23 6.69 -9.42
N THR A 185 14.53 5.71 -10.01
CA THR A 185 13.39 5.05 -9.37
C THR A 185 13.83 4.29 -8.12
N GLN A 186 14.93 3.54 -8.21
CA GLN A 186 15.51 2.86 -7.05
C GLN A 186 16.06 3.85 -6.02
N GLY A 187 16.72 4.91 -6.49
CA GLY A 187 17.31 5.95 -5.65
C GLY A 187 16.30 6.70 -4.80
N ILE A 188 15.21 7.16 -5.39
CA ILE A 188 14.20 7.93 -4.65
C ILE A 188 13.44 7.05 -3.64
N MET A 189 13.22 5.76 -3.94
CA MET A 189 12.66 4.80 -2.97
C MET A 189 13.64 4.54 -1.83
N ASP A 190 14.93 4.37 -2.12
CA ASP A 190 15.97 4.16 -1.12
C ASP A 190 16.16 5.40 -0.25
N LEU A 191 16.24 6.57 -0.85
CA LEU A 191 16.33 7.85 -0.13
C LEU A 191 15.22 7.99 0.91
N GLY A 192 13.98 7.66 0.51
CA GLY A 192 12.85 7.67 1.42
C GLY A 192 12.94 6.59 2.51
N ALA A 193 13.49 5.41 2.21
CA ALA A 193 13.57 4.31 3.17
C ALA A 193 14.71 4.46 4.18
N THR A 194 15.83 5.08 3.81
CA THR A 194 17.07 5.14 4.62
C THR A 194 17.35 6.53 5.19
N THR A 195 17.36 7.55 4.35
CA THR A 195 17.80 8.90 4.68
C THR A 195 16.64 9.83 5.06
N CYS A 196 15.67 10.02 4.17
CA CYS A 196 14.47 10.81 4.43
C CYS A 196 13.39 10.00 5.15
N ASN A 197 13.73 9.37 6.27
CA ASN A 197 12.79 8.53 7.01
C ASN A 197 11.70 9.36 7.74
N ALA A 198 10.64 8.66 8.23
CA ALA A 198 9.45 9.36 8.71
C ALA A 198 9.68 10.17 10.00
N ARG A 199 10.51 9.66 10.92
CA ARG A 199 10.65 10.23 12.28
C ARG A 199 11.86 11.15 12.42
N SER A 200 12.99 10.72 11.92
CA SER A 200 14.28 11.39 12.08
C SER A 200 15.00 11.40 10.73
N PRO A 201 14.67 12.32 9.80
CA PRO A 201 15.38 12.40 8.54
C PRO A 201 16.84 12.84 8.78
N ASN A 202 17.76 12.17 8.08
CA ASN A 202 19.18 12.55 8.11
C ASN A 202 19.46 13.56 6.98
N CYS A 203 19.06 14.81 7.20
CA CYS A 203 19.22 15.87 6.20
C CYS A 203 20.67 16.20 5.90
N LYS A 204 21.62 15.93 6.80
CA LYS A 204 23.04 16.19 6.58
C LYS A 204 23.63 15.32 5.46
N GLU A 205 23.16 14.06 5.35
CA GLU A 205 23.61 13.12 4.33
C GLU A 205 22.64 13.02 3.13
N CYS A 206 21.63 13.89 3.10
CA CYS A 206 20.63 13.86 2.04
C CYS A 206 21.18 14.57 0.78
N PRO A 207 21.20 13.91 -0.39
CA PRO A 207 21.74 14.50 -1.61
C PRO A 207 20.99 15.78 -2.04
N ILE A 208 19.71 15.86 -1.77
CA ILE A 208 18.84 16.97 -2.17
C ILE A 208 18.64 18.02 -1.05
N ASN A 209 19.50 18.05 -0.02
CA ASN A 209 19.28 18.92 1.14
C ASN A 209 19.36 20.41 0.82
N GLN A 210 20.19 20.80 -0.14
CA GLN A 210 20.39 22.21 -0.53
C GLN A 210 19.19 22.79 -1.26
N SER A 211 18.46 21.95 -2.02
CA SER A 211 17.27 22.35 -2.78
C SER A 211 15.96 21.99 -2.10
N CYS A 212 16.00 21.30 -0.95
CA CYS A 212 14.83 20.85 -0.21
C CYS A 212 14.24 21.94 0.68
N GLU A 213 13.00 22.34 0.43
CA GLU A 213 12.30 23.40 1.17
C GLU A 213 12.04 23.07 2.64
N SER A 214 11.94 21.78 3.01
CA SER A 214 11.77 21.34 4.39
C SER A 214 13.05 20.72 5.00
N ALA A 215 14.23 21.06 4.46
CA ALA A 215 15.47 20.56 5.01
C ALA A 215 15.66 21.03 6.46
N PHE A 216 16.11 20.10 7.34
CA PHE A 216 16.37 20.35 8.77
C PHE A 216 15.15 20.73 9.62
N GLU A 217 13.91 20.70 9.07
CA GLU A 217 12.71 20.90 9.87
C GLU A 217 12.47 19.72 10.83
N LYS A 218 11.94 20.04 12.02
CA LYS A 218 11.50 19.02 12.99
C LYS A 218 10.11 18.54 12.59
N PHE A 219 10.00 17.27 12.23
CA PHE A 219 8.72 16.66 11.89
C PHE A 219 8.09 16.01 13.14
N GLU A 220 7.07 16.64 13.70
CA GLU A 220 6.26 16.01 14.73
C GLU A 220 5.31 14.99 14.10
N ILE A 221 5.43 13.74 14.54
CA ILE A 221 4.44 12.72 14.18
C ILE A 221 3.22 12.97 15.06
N GLY A 222 2.21 13.63 14.48
CA GLY A 222 0.93 13.80 15.14
C GLY A 222 0.42 12.45 15.70
N ASN A 223 0.11 12.43 16.98
CA ASN A 223 -0.37 11.26 17.71
C ASN A 223 -1.77 10.80 17.22
N LYS A 224 -1.89 10.33 15.96
CA LYS A 224 -3.14 9.71 15.44
C LYS A 224 -3.51 8.38 16.13
N LYS A 225 -2.70 7.89 17.09
CA LYS A 225 -2.95 6.60 17.77
C LYS A 225 -4.14 6.60 18.74
N LYS A 226 -4.59 7.76 19.26
CA LYS A 226 -5.69 7.78 20.25
C LYS A 226 -7.06 7.37 19.67
N ASN A 227 -7.33 7.61 18.39
CA ASN A 227 -8.64 7.30 17.81
C ASN A 227 -8.80 5.88 17.29
N LEU A 228 -7.71 5.22 16.90
CA LEU A 228 -7.78 3.82 16.43
C LEU A 228 -7.98 2.84 17.60
N LYS A 229 -7.31 3.03 18.76
CA LYS A 229 -7.54 2.16 19.94
C LYS A 229 -8.98 2.24 20.45
N ARG A 230 -9.61 3.43 20.45
CA ARG A 230 -11.03 3.57 20.81
C ARG A 230 -11.99 2.88 19.85
N ARG A 231 -11.72 2.91 18.51
CA ARG A 231 -12.54 2.20 17.52
C ARG A 231 -12.39 0.69 17.60
N PHE A 232 -11.16 0.18 17.82
CA PHE A 232 -10.92 -1.26 17.97
C PHE A 232 -11.50 -1.83 19.25
N THR A 233 -11.34 -1.15 20.40
CA THR A 233 -11.93 -1.56 21.69
C THR A 233 -13.46 -1.54 21.64
N LEU A 234 -14.06 -0.52 21.04
CA LEU A 234 -15.52 -0.45 20.91
C LEU A 234 -16.08 -1.57 20.03
N ARG A 235 -15.41 -1.86 18.89
CA ARG A 235 -15.80 -2.95 17.98
C ARG A 235 -15.62 -4.33 18.62
N TRP A 236 -14.55 -4.52 19.41
CA TRP A 236 -14.30 -5.77 20.12
C TRP A 236 -15.30 -5.99 21.27
N HIS A 237 -15.65 -4.95 22.03
CA HIS A 237 -16.69 -5.03 23.07
C HIS A 237 -18.08 -5.30 22.50
N ILE A 238 -18.45 -4.68 21.38
CA ILE A 238 -19.72 -4.92 20.71
C ILE A 238 -19.77 -6.37 20.20
N GLN A 239 -18.71 -6.87 19.58
CA GLN A 239 -18.64 -8.22 19.03
C GLN A 239 -18.63 -9.29 20.14
N ARG A 240 -17.97 -9.05 21.26
CA ARG A 240 -17.94 -9.94 22.43
C ARG A 240 -19.30 -10.00 23.14
N ASN A 241 -19.97 -8.87 23.31
CA ASN A 241 -21.30 -8.81 23.91
C ASN A 241 -22.36 -9.46 23.01
N LEU A 242 -22.28 -9.28 21.67
CA LEU A 242 -23.17 -9.93 20.72
C LEU A 242 -22.97 -11.46 20.71
N SER A 243 -21.72 -11.92 20.74
CA SER A 243 -21.38 -13.35 20.80
C SER A 243 -21.83 -14.00 22.12
N CYS A 244 -21.69 -13.30 23.24
CA CYS A 244 -22.17 -13.78 24.54
C CYS A 244 -23.70 -13.85 24.60
N TYR A 245 -24.37 -12.89 23.97
CA TYR A 245 -25.84 -12.83 23.90
C TYR A 245 -26.39 -13.95 23.01
N LEU A 246 -25.77 -14.21 21.86
CA LEU A 246 -26.15 -15.31 20.95
C LEU A 246 -25.90 -16.69 21.54
N ARG A 247 -24.84 -16.87 22.38
CA ARG A 247 -24.63 -18.12 23.15
C ARG A 247 -25.68 -18.34 24.21
N LYS A 248 -26.18 -17.29 24.88
CA LYS A 248 -27.29 -17.39 25.86
C LYS A 248 -28.62 -17.78 25.21
N MET A 249 -28.84 -17.37 23.94
CA MET A 249 -30.04 -17.74 23.18
C MET A 249 -30.04 -19.18 22.67
N ARG A 250 -28.89 -19.88 22.60
CA ARG A 250 -28.79 -21.29 22.15
C ARG A 250 -29.05 -22.33 23.23
N LYS A 251 -29.37 -21.95 24.48
CA LYS A 251 -29.83 -22.91 25.46
C LYS A 251 -31.34 -23.14 25.27
N PRO A 252 -31.81 -24.39 25.26
CA PRO A 252 -33.20 -24.68 25.00
C PRO A 252 -34.06 -24.16 26.17
N PHE A 253 -34.75 -23.07 25.94
CA PHE A 253 -35.83 -22.60 26.78
C PHE A 253 -37.16 -22.98 26.11
N GLY A 254 -38.04 -23.61 26.91
CA GLY A 254 -39.39 -23.92 26.53
C GLY A 254 -40.16 -22.69 26.02
N LYS A 255 -41.13 -22.91 25.18
CA LYS A 255 -42.00 -21.94 24.52
C LYS A 255 -42.40 -20.77 25.42
N VAL A 256 -41.77 -19.61 25.26
CA VAL A 256 -42.30 -18.33 25.73
C VAL A 256 -42.04 -17.28 24.66
N CYS A 257 -43.11 -16.65 24.27
CA CYS A 257 -43.39 -15.67 23.25
C CYS A 257 -42.28 -14.62 23.02
N GLY A 258 -41.63 -14.65 21.81
CA GLY A 258 -40.48 -13.82 21.46
C GLY A 258 -40.76 -12.35 21.14
N SER A 259 -42.01 -11.89 21.05
CA SER A 259 -42.33 -10.54 20.54
C SER A 259 -42.16 -9.41 21.57
N HIS A 260 -42.37 -9.67 22.85
CA HIS A 260 -42.25 -8.62 23.89
C HIS A 260 -40.77 -8.25 24.23
N MET A 261 -39.83 -9.19 24.03
CA MET A 261 -38.43 -8.98 24.38
C MET A 261 -37.67 -8.16 23.31
N ILE A 262 -38.04 -8.34 22.04
CA ILE A 262 -37.46 -7.55 20.93
C ILE A 262 -37.84 -6.06 21.02
N ILE A 263 -39.08 -5.78 21.42
CA ILE A 263 -39.60 -4.42 21.60
C ILE A 263 -38.90 -3.68 22.75
N LYS A 264 -38.54 -4.38 23.83
CA LYS A 264 -37.82 -3.81 24.98
C LYS A 264 -36.36 -3.44 24.66
N ILE A 265 -35.70 -4.23 23.80
CA ILE A 265 -34.32 -3.97 23.32
C ILE A 265 -34.30 -2.77 22.37
N LEU A 266 -35.29 -2.63 21.51
CA LEU A 266 -35.42 -1.49 20.60
C LEU A 266 -35.74 -0.17 21.33
N LYS A 267 -36.53 -0.22 22.41
CA LYS A 267 -36.84 0.97 23.22
C LYS A 267 -35.66 1.48 24.05
N ASN A 268 -34.78 0.62 24.56
CA ASN A 268 -33.57 1.05 25.29
C ASN A 268 -32.44 1.56 24.41
N GLN A 269 -32.46 1.31 23.08
CA GLN A 269 -31.46 1.84 22.13
C GLN A 269 -31.85 3.19 21.50
N ILE A 270 -33.07 3.67 21.71
CA ILE A 270 -33.53 4.98 21.20
C ILE A 270 -32.84 6.15 21.91
N PHE A 271 -32.15 5.93 23.03
CA PHE A 271 -31.44 6.96 23.79
C PHE A 271 -29.98 7.21 23.34
N LEU A 272 -29.46 6.49 22.34
CA LEU A 272 -28.12 6.70 21.79
C LEU A 272 -28.18 7.63 20.57
N LYS A 273 -27.68 8.83 20.81
CA LYS A 273 -27.49 10.02 19.94
C LYS A 273 -27.55 9.79 18.42
N SER A 274 -28.21 10.70 17.75
CA SER A 274 -28.64 10.83 16.35
C SER A 274 -27.63 10.48 15.23
N HIS A 275 -26.35 10.28 15.50
CA HIS A 275 -25.32 9.96 14.51
C HIS A 275 -25.12 8.46 14.23
N LEU A 276 -25.72 7.56 15.02
CA LEU A 276 -25.65 6.10 14.80
C LEU A 276 -26.84 5.54 14.00
N LYS A 277 -27.93 6.33 13.84
CA LYS A 277 -29.16 5.85 13.17
C LYS A 277 -28.99 5.51 11.67
N ALA A 278 -28.09 6.18 10.96
CA ALA A 278 -27.91 5.97 9.52
C ALA A 278 -27.14 4.70 9.15
N LYS A 279 -26.22 4.23 10.02
CA LYS A 279 -25.38 3.05 9.73
C LYS A 279 -25.95 1.73 10.21
N LEU A 280 -26.90 1.72 11.15
CA LEU A 280 -27.56 0.50 11.61
C LEU A 280 -28.67 0.03 10.63
N ARG A 281 -29.30 0.96 9.89
CA ARG A 281 -30.32 0.59 8.86
C ARG A 281 -29.78 -0.29 7.74
N ILE A 282 -28.48 -0.18 7.41
CA ILE A 282 -27.87 -0.92 6.29
C ILE A 282 -27.49 -2.37 6.68
N LEU A 283 -27.37 -2.68 7.98
CA LEU A 283 -26.94 -4.00 8.48
C LEU A 283 -28.09 -4.94 8.88
N ILE A 284 -29.33 -4.44 8.91
CA ILE A 284 -30.50 -5.23 9.36
C ILE A 284 -31.40 -5.68 8.20
N MET A 285 -31.27 -5.07 7.02
CA MET A 285 -32.14 -5.40 5.87
C MET A 285 -31.93 -6.79 5.22
N PRO A 286 -30.79 -7.47 5.30
CA PRO A 286 -30.67 -8.81 4.69
C PRO A 286 -31.25 -9.95 5.51
N CYS A 287 -31.64 -9.75 6.78
CA CYS A 287 -32.10 -10.86 7.64
C CYS A 287 -33.63 -10.98 7.76
N LEU A 288 -34.42 -10.15 7.08
CA LEU A 288 -35.88 -10.12 7.20
C LEU A 288 -36.63 -10.66 5.96
N ILE A 289 -35.93 -11.31 5.01
CA ILE A 289 -36.55 -11.86 3.78
C ILE A 289 -36.70 -13.41 3.84
N TRP A 290 -36.49 -14.04 5.01
CA TRP A 290 -36.77 -15.46 5.18
C TRP A 290 -37.57 -15.72 6.48
N ILE A 291 -38.83 -15.40 6.47
CA ILE A 291 -39.93 -16.07 7.16
C ILE A 291 -41.17 -15.93 6.29
#